data_301e59cf2a560d77ec2821d475e3386d
#
_entry.id   301e59cf2a560d77ec2821d475e3386d
#
_cell.length_a   1.000
_cell.length_b   1.000
_cell.length_c   1.000
_cell.angle_alpha   90.00
_cell.angle_beta   90.00
_cell.angle_gamma   90.00
#
_symmetry.space_group_name_H-M   'P 1'
#
loop_
_entity.id
_entity.type
_entity.pdbx_description
1 polymer ?
#
loop_
_entity_poly.entity_id
_entity_poly.type
_entity_poly.pdbx_seq_one_letter_code
_entity_poly.pdbx_strand_id
1 'polypeptide(L)'
;SDCLVGSEMCIRDSYGRVCPIETPEGPNIGLINSLSVYARVNDYGFIETPYREIVNGKVTENIKYISAIEEGEFVIAQASAKLDKNNKFLEELVPVRYRNEFELVTPDRVDLMDVSPQQVVSIAAALIPFLEHDDANRALMGSNMMRQAVPTFVYRNTIGRYRHGKNCCKKLRRLCYCKKCRCH
;
A
#
# COMPACT_ATOMS: atom_id res chain seq x y z
N SER A 1 8.12 -7.05 28.31
CA SER A 1 6.66 -7.18 28.00
C SER A 1 6.06 -5.89 27.43
N ASP A 2 6.74 -4.75 27.59
CA ASP A 2 6.18 -3.46 27.15
C ASP A 2 6.30 -3.20 25.63
N CYS A 3 7.11 -3.98 24.92
CA CYS A 3 7.22 -3.92 23.45
C CYS A 3 5.96 -4.40 22.72
N LEU A 4 5.16 -5.29 23.32
CA LEU A 4 3.98 -5.85 22.63
C LEU A 4 2.81 -4.86 22.61
N VAL A 5 2.58 -4.14 23.71
CA VAL A 5 1.51 -3.13 23.80
C VAL A 5 1.83 -1.93 22.90
N GLY A 6 3.10 -1.51 22.84
CA GLY A 6 3.54 -0.46 21.92
C GLY A 6 3.45 -0.87 20.45
N SER A 7 3.64 -2.16 20.11
CA SER A 7 3.57 -2.63 18.73
C SER A 7 2.14 -2.64 18.16
N GLU A 8 1.13 -2.98 18.95
CA GLU A 8 -0.26 -2.97 18.51
C GLU A 8 -0.75 -1.57 18.21
N MET A 9 -0.44 -0.59 19.03
CA MET A 9 -0.74 0.82 18.73
C MET A 9 0.00 1.30 17.49
N CYS A 10 1.28 0.95 17.33
CA CYS A 10 2.07 1.32 16.16
C CYS A 10 1.56 0.70 14.85
N ILE A 11 1.05 -0.54 14.87
CA ILE A 11 0.49 -1.21 13.70
C ILE A 11 -0.74 -0.47 13.19
N ARG A 12 -1.65 -0.07 14.07
CA ARG A 12 -2.85 0.68 13.71
C ARG A 12 -2.54 2.02 13.06
N ASP A 13 -1.70 2.79 13.70
CA ASP A 13 -1.35 4.14 13.24
C ASP A 13 -0.52 4.11 11.95
N SER A 14 0.14 2.98 11.70
CA SER A 14 1.01 2.79 10.53
C SER A 14 0.31 2.19 9.32
N TYR A 15 -0.88 1.59 9.47
CA TYR A 15 -1.58 0.94 8.35
C TYR A 15 -1.88 1.92 7.22
N GLY A 16 -1.39 1.60 6.02
CA GLY A 16 -1.55 2.44 4.84
C GLY A 16 -0.84 3.80 4.91
N ARG A 17 -0.06 4.08 5.96
CA ARG A 17 0.69 5.33 6.19
C ARG A 17 2.18 5.10 6.12
N VAL A 18 2.67 4.14 6.86
CA VAL A 18 4.10 3.79 6.95
C VAL A 18 4.29 2.34 6.52
N CYS A 19 5.27 2.09 5.66
CA CYS A 19 5.57 0.75 5.19
C CYS A 19 6.17 -0.11 6.32
N PRO A 20 5.63 -1.31 6.57
CA PRO A 20 6.16 -2.19 7.62
C PRO A 20 7.44 -2.92 7.21
N ILE A 21 7.78 -2.95 5.92
CA ILE A 21 8.89 -3.72 5.37
C ILE A 21 10.12 -2.83 5.14
N GLU A 22 9.93 -1.63 4.58
CA GLU A 22 11.05 -0.77 4.18
C GLU A 22 11.62 0.00 5.37
N THR A 23 12.70 -0.52 5.94
CA THR A 23 13.50 0.11 6.99
C THR A 23 14.98 -0.21 6.75
N PRO A 24 15.95 0.63 7.16
CA PRO A 24 17.36 0.30 7.07
C PRO A 24 17.72 -0.97 7.87
N GLU A 25 18.77 -1.63 7.42
CA GLU A 25 19.40 -2.70 8.17
C GLU A 25 20.44 -2.09 9.14
N GLY A 26 20.57 -2.66 10.34
CA GLY A 26 21.55 -2.24 11.33
C GLY A 26 20.98 -1.44 12.49
N PRO A 27 21.75 -0.53 13.13
CA PRO A 27 21.35 0.14 14.37
C PRO A 27 20.13 1.05 14.22
N ASN A 28 19.83 1.51 13.02
CA ASN A 28 18.70 2.39 12.73
C ASN A 28 17.43 1.63 12.29
N ILE A 29 17.39 0.32 12.45
CA ILE A 29 16.21 -0.49 12.11
C ILE A 29 14.97 -0.03 12.88
N GLY A 30 13.87 0.19 12.16
CA GLY A 30 12.62 0.67 12.76
C GLY A 30 12.58 2.16 13.13
N LEU A 31 13.71 2.85 13.15
CA LEU A 31 13.80 4.29 13.45
C LEU A 31 13.61 5.16 12.21
N ILE A 32 14.05 4.68 11.05
CA ILE A 32 13.88 5.35 9.76
C ILE A 32 12.86 4.56 8.96
N ASN A 33 11.74 5.18 8.65
CA ASN A 33 10.63 4.54 7.95
C ASN A 33 10.33 5.26 6.63
N SER A 34 9.65 4.57 5.72
CA SER A 34 9.20 5.09 4.44
C SER A 34 7.69 5.18 4.38
N LEU A 35 7.16 6.22 3.73
CA LEU A 35 5.73 6.37 3.51
C LEU A 35 5.19 5.28 2.58
N SER A 36 3.95 4.86 2.82
CA SER A 36 3.20 3.98 1.94
C SER A 36 2.88 4.66 0.61
N VAL A 37 2.59 3.85 -0.42
CA VAL A 37 2.43 4.32 -1.82
C VAL A 37 1.42 5.44 -1.98
N TYR A 38 0.29 5.37 -1.27
CA TYR A 38 -0.81 6.33 -1.40
C TYR A 38 -0.92 7.29 -0.21
N ALA A 39 -0.05 7.15 0.79
CA ALA A 39 -0.04 8.04 1.94
C ALA A 39 0.36 9.47 1.54
N ARG A 40 -0.25 10.43 2.17
CA ARG A 40 0.11 11.85 2.04
C ARG A 40 0.14 12.52 3.42
N VAL A 41 0.82 13.63 3.50
CA VAL A 41 0.86 14.47 4.70
C VAL A 41 -0.12 15.62 4.49
N ASN A 42 -0.99 15.87 5.47
CA ASN A 42 -1.90 17.01 5.44
C ASN A 42 -1.18 18.32 5.87
N ASP A 43 -1.90 19.43 5.80
CA ASP A 43 -1.35 20.76 6.15
C ASP A 43 -0.94 20.88 7.63
N TYR A 44 -1.46 20.01 8.49
CA TYR A 44 -1.13 19.95 9.92
C TYR A 44 0.04 19.00 10.25
N GLY A 45 0.57 18.28 9.26
CA GLY A 45 1.66 17.33 9.44
C GLY A 45 1.22 15.89 9.77
N PHE A 46 -0.08 15.58 9.78
CA PHE A 46 -0.57 14.21 9.97
C PHE A 46 -0.54 13.42 8.66
N ILE A 47 -0.20 12.13 8.77
CA ILE A 47 -0.21 11.23 7.62
C ILE A 47 -1.62 10.70 7.44
N GLU A 48 -2.16 10.86 6.22
CA GLU A 48 -3.47 10.39 5.80
C GLU A 48 -3.35 9.28 4.77
N THR A 49 -4.34 8.37 4.78
CA THR A 49 -4.44 7.29 3.80
C THR A 49 -5.79 7.34 3.09
N PRO A 50 -5.87 6.97 1.79
CA PRO A 50 -7.11 7.05 1.03
C PRO A 50 -7.99 5.82 1.24
N TYR A 51 -9.29 6.05 1.36
CA TYR A 51 -10.34 5.04 1.39
C TYR A 51 -11.45 5.38 0.41
N ARG A 52 -12.14 4.36 -0.10
CA ARG A 52 -13.36 4.53 -0.90
C ARG A 52 -14.56 4.55 0.02
N GLU A 53 -15.48 5.48 -0.21
CA GLU A 53 -16.73 5.55 0.53
C GLU A 53 -17.73 4.48 0.05
N ILE A 54 -18.49 3.91 0.99
CA ILE A 54 -19.55 2.96 0.73
C ILE A 54 -20.88 3.60 1.11
N VAL A 55 -21.82 3.57 0.19
CA VAL A 55 -23.18 4.07 0.39
C VAL A 55 -24.16 2.94 0.08
N ASN A 56 -24.96 2.54 1.07
CA ASN A 56 -25.98 1.49 0.95
C ASN A 56 -25.41 0.16 0.38
N GLY A 57 -24.27 -0.29 0.90
CA GLY A 57 -23.60 -1.52 0.47
C GLY A 57 -23.01 -1.47 -0.94
N LYS A 58 -22.91 -0.27 -1.53
CA LYS A 58 -22.29 -0.03 -2.83
C LYS A 58 -21.02 0.82 -2.67
N VAL A 59 -19.92 0.33 -3.22
CA VAL A 59 -18.64 1.05 -3.23
C VAL A 59 -18.71 2.19 -4.26
N THR A 60 -18.45 3.42 -3.82
CA THR A 60 -18.37 4.60 -4.68
C THR A 60 -16.94 4.83 -5.19
N GLU A 61 -16.79 5.66 -6.21
CA GLU A 61 -15.47 6.09 -6.69
C GLU A 61 -14.91 7.27 -5.89
N ASN A 62 -15.67 7.79 -4.93
CA ASN A 62 -15.22 8.87 -4.07
C ASN A 62 -14.11 8.37 -3.15
N ILE A 63 -12.99 9.11 -3.15
CA ILE A 63 -11.84 8.80 -2.30
C ILE A 63 -11.78 9.86 -1.20
N LYS A 64 -11.84 9.39 0.06
CA LYS A 64 -11.65 10.21 1.24
C LYS A 64 -10.30 9.89 1.87
N TYR A 65 -9.53 10.92 2.19
CA TYR A 65 -8.30 10.78 2.94
C TYR A 65 -8.60 10.96 4.43
N ILE A 66 -8.14 10.01 5.23
CA ILE A 66 -8.49 9.91 6.65
C ILE A 66 -7.21 9.72 7.46
N SER A 67 -7.15 10.45 8.60
CA SER A 67 -6.09 10.31 9.59
C SER A 67 -6.29 9.05 10.46
N ALA A 68 -5.25 8.62 11.19
CA ALA A 68 -5.35 7.47 12.07
C ALA A 68 -6.36 7.66 13.21
N ILE A 69 -6.57 8.88 13.64
CA ILE A 69 -7.49 9.23 14.74
C ILE A 69 -8.93 8.96 14.31
N GLU A 70 -9.30 9.45 13.12
CA GLU A 70 -10.66 9.29 12.57
C GLU A 70 -10.94 7.85 12.14
N GLU A 71 -9.92 7.13 11.68
CA GLU A 71 -10.03 5.76 11.16
C GLU A 71 -10.66 4.79 12.17
N GLY A 72 -10.38 4.97 13.46
CA GLY A 72 -10.90 4.10 14.53
C GLY A 72 -12.43 4.12 14.70
N GLU A 73 -13.12 5.08 14.10
CA GLU A 73 -14.59 5.21 14.18
C GLU A 73 -15.30 4.44 13.06
N PHE A 74 -14.59 4.10 11.96
CA PHE A 74 -15.16 3.51 10.76
C PHE A 74 -14.92 2.01 10.67
N VAL A 75 -15.87 1.31 10.06
CA VAL A 75 -15.76 -0.10 9.69
C VAL A 75 -15.21 -0.17 8.26
N ILE A 76 -14.01 -0.72 8.10
CA ILE A 76 -13.25 -0.67 6.85
C ILE A 76 -13.14 -2.05 6.23
N ALA A 77 -13.67 -2.23 5.03
CA ALA A 77 -13.52 -3.47 4.26
C ALA A 77 -12.14 -3.56 3.59
N GLN A 78 -11.62 -4.77 3.51
CA GLN A 78 -10.37 -5.04 2.80
C GLN A 78 -10.54 -4.90 1.28
N ALA A 79 -9.49 -4.47 0.59
CA ALA A 79 -9.46 -4.35 -0.87
C ALA A 79 -9.62 -5.70 -1.62
N SER A 80 -9.43 -6.82 -0.93
CA SER A 80 -9.60 -8.18 -1.47
C SER A 80 -11.05 -8.64 -1.56
N ALA A 81 -12.00 -7.93 -0.94
CA ALA A 81 -13.42 -8.27 -0.96
C ALA A 81 -13.96 -8.30 -2.42
N LYS A 82 -14.72 -9.35 -2.74
CA LYS A 82 -15.26 -9.53 -4.09
C LYS A 82 -16.43 -8.59 -4.35
N LEU A 83 -16.31 -7.83 -5.42
CA LEU A 83 -17.34 -6.91 -5.88
C LEU A 83 -17.99 -7.40 -7.18
N ASP A 84 -19.27 -7.13 -7.33
CA ASP A 84 -20.01 -7.31 -8.58
C ASP A 84 -19.70 -6.19 -9.58
N LYS A 85 -20.16 -6.32 -10.82
CA LYS A 85 -20.06 -5.28 -11.87
C LYS A 85 -20.70 -3.95 -11.47
N ASN A 86 -21.65 -3.98 -10.55
CA ASN A 86 -22.35 -2.82 -10.00
C ASN A 86 -21.67 -2.24 -8.74
N ASN A 87 -20.44 -2.70 -8.40
CA ASN A 87 -19.70 -2.33 -7.18
C ASN A 87 -20.44 -2.69 -5.87
N LYS A 88 -21.28 -3.74 -5.87
CA LYS A 88 -21.86 -4.30 -4.65
C LYS A 88 -21.05 -5.50 -4.18
N PHE A 89 -21.02 -5.73 -2.87
CA PHE A 89 -20.41 -6.93 -2.31
C PHE A 89 -21.19 -8.18 -2.73
N LEU A 90 -20.46 -9.22 -3.15
CA LEU A 90 -21.02 -10.51 -3.53
C LEU A 90 -21.21 -11.44 -2.33
N GLU A 91 -20.45 -11.23 -1.27
CA GLU A 91 -20.41 -12.07 -0.10
C GLU A 91 -21.39 -11.55 0.96
N GLU A 92 -22.08 -12.47 1.64
CA GLU A 92 -22.99 -12.13 2.75
C GLU A 92 -22.23 -11.60 3.98
N LEU A 93 -20.99 -12.06 4.17
CA LEU A 93 -20.10 -11.62 5.22
C LEU A 93 -18.79 -11.12 4.61
N VAL A 94 -18.47 -9.88 4.86
CA VAL A 94 -17.27 -9.20 4.35
C VAL A 94 -16.23 -9.13 5.46
N PRO A 95 -14.96 -9.48 5.18
CA PRO A 95 -13.88 -9.27 6.12
C PRO A 95 -13.59 -7.77 6.26
N VAL A 96 -13.72 -7.28 7.46
CA VAL A 96 -13.53 -5.86 7.81
C VAL A 96 -12.50 -5.72 8.91
N ARG A 97 -11.97 -4.52 9.03
CA ARG A 97 -11.12 -4.07 10.11
C ARG A 97 -11.88 -2.99 10.90
N TYR A 98 -12.08 -3.24 12.18
CA TYR A 98 -12.68 -2.30 13.10
C TYR A 98 -11.87 -2.28 14.40
N ARG A 99 -11.41 -1.13 14.86
CA ARG A 99 -10.61 -0.94 16.08
C ARG A 99 -9.44 -1.94 16.24
N ASN A 100 -8.73 -2.26 15.14
CA ASN A 100 -7.65 -3.25 15.03
C ASN A 100 -8.04 -4.73 15.04
N GLU A 101 -9.28 -5.06 15.22
CA GLU A 101 -9.77 -6.42 15.12
C GLU A 101 -10.26 -6.71 13.71
N PHE A 102 -10.05 -7.94 13.26
CA PHE A 102 -10.59 -8.43 12.01
C PHE A 102 -11.88 -9.17 12.30
N GLU A 103 -12.97 -8.65 11.79
CA GLU A 103 -14.30 -9.19 11.95
C GLU A 103 -14.93 -9.53 10.61
N LEU A 104 -15.97 -10.38 10.63
CA LEU A 104 -16.84 -10.63 9.51
C LEU A 104 -18.17 -9.92 9.75
N VAL A 105 -18.49 -8.97 8.90
CA VAL A 105 -19.67 -8.10 9.07
C VAL A 105 -20.52 -8.11 7.80
N THR A 106 -21.80 -7.86 7.96
CA THR A 106 -22.74 -7.69 6.82
C THR A 106 -22.39 -6.42 6.03
N PRO A 107 -22.57 -6.41 4.69
CA PRO A 107 -22.23 -5.27 3.84
C PRO A 107 -22.86 -3.94 4.24
N ASP A 108 -24.02 -3.98 4.88
CA ASP A 108 -24.76 -2.78 5.30
C ASP A 108 -24.09 -1.98 6.43
N ARG A 109 -23.20 -2.63 7.18
CA ARG A 109 -22.46 -2.01 8.30
C ARG A 109 -21.09 -1.49 7.90
N VAL A 110 -20.71 -1.64 6.64
CA VAL A 110 -19.38 -1.24 6.14
C VAL A 110 -19.44 0.21 5.68
N ASP A 111 -18.56 1.05 6.20
CA ASP A 111 -18.53 2.49 5.91
C ASP A 111 -17.53 2.80 4.78
N LEU A 112 -16.37 2.15 4.83
CA LEU A 112 -15.23 2.43 3.96
C LEU A 112 -14.63 1.15 3.40
N MET A 113 -13.88 1.28 2.29
CA MET A 113 -13.11 0.19 1.69
C MET A 113 -11.71 0.65 1.32
N ASP A 114 -10.73 -0.21 1.51
CA ASP A 114 -9.36 0.02 1.03
C ASP A 114 -9.34 0.20 -0.50
N VAL A 115 -8.52 1.14 -0.97
CA VAL A 115 -8.41 1.43 -2.42
C VAL A 115 -7.69 0.30 -3.15
N SER A 116 -6.63 -0.24 -2.56
CA SER A 116 -5.80 -1.29 -3.15
C SER A 116 -5.03 -2.04 -2.06
N PRO A 117 -4.73 -3.34 -2.25
CA PRO A 117 -3.85 -4.07 -1.34
C PRO A 117 -2.44 -3.47 -1.24
N GLN A 118 -1.98 -2.77 -2.29
CA GLN A 118 -0.66 -2.14 -2.33
C GLN A 118 -0.55 -0.89 -1.46
N GLN A 119 -1.66 -0.39 -0.91
CA GLN A 119 -1.60 0.81 -0.08
C GLN A 119 -0.83 0.63 1.24
N VAL A 120 -0.61 -0.61 1.68
CA VAL A 120 0.09 -0.92 2.93
C VAL A 120 1.61 -0.75 2.79
N VAL A 121 2.16 -0.95 1.60
CA VAL A 121 3.60 -1.00 1.36
C VAL A 121 4.12 0.27 0.69
N SER A 122 5.44 0.50 0.80
CA SER A 122 6.13 1.60 0.10
C SER A 122 6.30 1.30 -1.39
N ILE A 123 6.76 2.30 -2.14
CA ILE A 123 7.03 2.17 -3.59
C ILE A 123 8.07 1.09 -3.86
N ALA A 124 9.16 1.03 -3.09
CA ALA A 124 10.20 0.03 -3.27
C ALA A 124 9.68 -1.38 -3.02
N ALA A 125 8.95 -1.58 -1.92
CA ALA A 125 8.34 -2.87 -1.61
C ALA A 125 7.26 -3.28 -2.62
N ALA A 126 6.46 -2.34 -3.12
CA ALA A 126 5.43 -2.62 -4.14
C ALA A 126 6.00 -3.03 -5.50
N LEU A 127 7.27 -2.76 -5.77
CA LEU A 127 7.95 -3.17 -7.00
C LEU A 127 8.54 -4.58 -6.93
N ILE A 128 8.57 -5.22 -5.76
CA ILE A 128 9.02 -6.60 -5.60
C ILE A 128 7.98 -7.54 -6.20
N PRO A 129 8.34 -8.35 -7.21
CA PRO A 129 7.40 -9.32 -7.78
C PRO A 129 7.13 -10.44 -6.77
N PHE A 130 5.88 -10.88 -6.68
CA PHE A 130 5.43 -11.94 -5.77
C PHE A 130 5.75 -11.68 -4.30
N LEU A 131 5.62 -10.43 -3.88
CA LEU A 131 5.90 -10.00 -2.51
C LEU A 131 5.12 -10.80 -1.46
N GLU A 132 3.87 -11.18 -1.79
CA GLU A 132 2.99 -11.97 -0.92
C GLU A 132 3.50 -13.37 -0.59
N HIS A 133 4.45 -13.89 -1.39
CA HIS A 133 5.08 -15.21 -1.21
C HIS A 133 6.49 -15.12 -0.63
N ASP A 134 6.98 -13.92 -0.33
CA ASP A 134 8.33 -13.69 0.15
C ASP A 134 8.35 -13.48 1.67
N ASP A 135 9.46 -13.87 2.30
CA ASP A 135 9.68 -13.59 3.72
C ASP A 135 9.94 -12.10 3.96
N ALA A 136 9.38 -11.57 5.05
CA ALA A 136 9.49 -10.15 5.37
C ALA A 136 10.94 -9.66 5.50
N ASN A 137 11.83 -10.48 6.09
CA ASN A 137 13.25 -10.14 6.21
C ASN A 137 13.95 -10.05 4.85
N ARG A 138 13.61 -10.95 3.92
CA ARG A 138 14.17 -10.95 2.57
C ARG A 138 13.60 -9.80 1.73
N ALA A 139 12.34 -9.48 1.89
CA ALA A 139 11.71 -8.32 1.26
C ALA A 139 12.34 -7.00 1.75
N LEU A 140 12.67 -6.89 3.04
CA LEU A 140 13.41 -5.76 3.60
C LEU A 140 14.79 -5.61 2.93
N MET A 141 15.56 -6.69 2.85
CA MET A 141 16.86 -6.68 2.18
C MET A 141 16.72 -6.28 0.70
N GLY A 142 15.75 -6.85 -0.01
CA GLY A 142 15.48 -6.55 -1.42
C GLY A 142 15.11 -5.08 -1.66
N SER A 143 14.27 -4.49 -0.82
CA SER A 143 13.89 -3.09 -0.90
C SER A 143 15.08 -2.15 -0.68
N ASN A 144 15.97 -2.49 0.27
CA ASN A 144 17.21 -1.76 0.51
C ASN A 144 18.19 -1.85 -0.68
N MET A 145 18.32 -3.04 -1.30
CA MET A 145 19.17 -3.24 -2.47
C MET A 145 18.68 -2.46 -3.70
N MET A 146 17.37 -2.31 -3.89
CA MET A 146 16.83 -1.49 -4.99
C MET A 146 17.27 -0.03 -4.92
N ARG A 147 17.46 0.52 -3.73
CA ARG A 147 17.95 1.90 -3.54
C ARG A 147 19.44 2.06 -3.88
N GLN A 148 20.18 0.98 -3.97
CA GLN A 148 21.62 0.94 -4.30
C GLN A 148 21.87 0.65 -5.78
N ALA A 149 20.83 0.61 -6.61
CA ALA A 149 20.94 0.34 -8.04
C ALA A 149 21.81 1.40 -8.73
N VAL A 150 22.81 0.95 -9.50
CA VAL A 150 23.70 1.81 -10.27
C VAL A 150 23.19 1.89 -11.71
N PRO A 151 23.01 3.11 -12.28
CA PRO A 151 22.62 3.26 -13.68
C PRO A 151 23.73 2.75 -14.61
N THR A 152 23.34 2.03 -15.66
CA THR A 152 24.27 1.53 -16.67
C THR A 152 24.45 2.54 -17.79
N PHE A 153 25.70 2.68 -18.31
CA PHE A 153 25.99 3.56 -19.44
C PHE A 153 25.32 3.09 -20.75
N VAL A 154 25.20 1.77 -20.92
CA VAL A 154 24.54 1.16 -22.07
C VAL A 154 23.30 0.43 -21.58
N TYR A 155 22.15 0.89 -22.08
CA TYR A 155 20.87 0.31 -21.72
C TYR A 155 20.72 -1.08 -22.36
N ARG A 156 20.58 -2.11 -21.56
CA ARG A 156 20.22 -3.46 -22.02
C ARG A 156 18.76 -3.73 -21.69
N ASN A 157 18.02 -4.29 -22.64
CA ASN A 157 16.65 -4.71 -22.39
C ASN A 157 16.64 -5.80 -21.30
N THR A 158 15.75 -5.65 -20.33
CA THR A 158 15.54 -6.69 -19.31
C THR A 158 15.04 -7.97 -19.98
N ILE A 159 15.59 -9.12 -19.59
CA ILE A 159 15.24 -10.45 -20.13
C ILE A 159 13.78 -10.83 -19.80
N GLY A 160 13.21 -10.26 -18.73
CA GLY A 160 11.83 -10.50 -18.32
C GLY A 160 10.94 -9.28 -18.56
N ARG A 161 9.82 -9.46 -19.28
CA ARG A 161 8.80 -8.42 -19.45
C ARG A 161 7.73 -8.57 -18.37
N TYR A 162 7.97 -8.03 -17.20
CA TYR A 162 6.90 -7.91 -16.20
C TYR A 162 5.90 -6.81 -16.61
N ARG A 163 4.62 -7.05 -16.36
CA ARG A 163 3.53 -6.10 -16.69
C ARG A 163 3.75 -4.71 -16.08
N HIS A 164 4.38 -4.65 -14.89
CA HIS A 164 4.81 -3.42 -14.24
C HIS A 164 5.90 -2.65 -14.99
N GLY A 165 6.84 -3.32 -15.63
CA GLY A 165 7.92 -2.67 -16.38
C GLY A 165 7.40 -1.79 -17.53
N LYS A 166 6.32 -2.21 -18.21
CA LYS A 166 5.70 -1.41 -19.28
C LYS A 166 5.09 -0.10 -18.77
N ASN A 167 4.47 -0.13 -17.60
CA ASN A 167 3.83 1.06 -17.01
C ASN A 167 4.87 2.00 -16.37
N CYS A 168 5.92 1.45 -15.77
CA CYS A 168 7.03 2.21 -15.23
C CYS A 168 7.79 2.94 -16.34
N CYS A 169 8.12 2.26 -17.44
CA CYS A 169 8.74 2.89 -18.61
C CYS A 169 7.89 4.01 -19.24
N LYS A 170 6.56 3.86 -19.26
CA LYS A 170 5.66 4.92 -19.75
C LYS A 170 5.67 6.16 -18.85
N LYS A 171 5.73 5.98 -17.52
CA LYS A 171 5.81 7.09 -16.56
C LYS A 171 7.19 7.75 -16.56
N LEU A 172 8.27 6.97 -16.60
CA LEU A 172 9.64 7.49 -16.69
C LEU A 172 9.92 8.25 -17.99
N ARG A 173 9.28 7.89 -19.12
CA ARG A 173 9.37 8.68 -20.36
C ARG A 173 8.85 10.11 -20.22
N ARG A 174 7.92 10.38 -19.32
CA ARG A 174 7.46 11.73 -19.02
C ARG A 174 8.42 12.53 -18.15
N LEU A 175 9.28 11.86 -17.39
CA LEU A 175 10.23 12.48 -16.46
C LEU A 175 11.65 12.58 -17.06
N CYS A 176 12.05 11.63 -17.88
CA CYS A 176 13.34 11.65 -18.58
C CYS A 176 13.14 11.99 -20.05
N TYR A 177 13.70 13.11 -20.49
CA TYR A 177 13.78 13.55 -21.90
C TYR A 177 14.70 12.63 -22.75
N CYS A 178 14.66 11.34 -22.55
CA CYS A 178 15.49 10.40 -23.30
C CYS A 178 14.79 10.00 -24.61
N LYS A 179 15.14 10.67 -25.71
CA LYS A 179 14.67 10.41 -27.08
C LYS A 179 15.01 9.00 -27.61
N LYS A 180 15.77 8.16 -26.88
CA LYS A 180 16.29 6.87 -27.37
C LYS A 180 15.65 5.61 -26.79
N CYS A 181 14.73 5.68 -25.86
CA CYS A 181 14.01 4.48 -25.40
C CYS A 181 12.89 4.08 -26.39
N ARG A 182 13.25 3.34 -27.44
CA ARG A 182 12.30 2.56 -28.23
C ARG A 182 11.98 1.27 -27.49
N CYS A 183 10.86 1.21 -26.79
CA CYS A 183 10.28 -0.08 -26.36
C CYS A 183 9.41 -0.56 -27.54
N HIS A 184 9.84 -1.62 -28.20
CA HIS A 184 9.00 -2.42 -29.09
C HIS A 184 8.05 -3.30 -28.28
#